data_7430f8e88e5efd82a0f6bf5f829f75a0
#
_entry.id   7430f8e88e5efd82a0f6bf5f829f75a0
#
_cell.length_a   1.000
_cell.length_b   1.000
_cell.length_c   1.000
_cell.angle_alpha   90.00
_cell.angle_beta   90.00
_cell.angle_gamma   90.00
#
_symmetry.space_group_name_H-M   'P 1'
#
loop_
_entity.id
_entity.type
_entity.pdbx_description
1 polymer ?
#
loop_
_entity_poly.entity_id
_entity_poly.type
_entity_poly.pdbx_seq_one_letter_code
_entity_poly.pdbx_strand_id
1 'polypeptide(L)'
;MSHVQTDVLDVVIIGGGLVGGLTALLLAQGGVQATVLDAAPILDEQKTLNVANPRVLALSQATIHLLNTVDVWDKIARQMPYSGMQVWNKNGYGEINFGHESKQEPHGEQALGSMVEPSLLNLAIQQQMLAVLNDYRTQVKVARVE
;
A
#
# COMPACT_ATOMS: atom_id res chain seq x y z
N MET A 1 20.05 31.96 -25.09
CA MET A 1 20.33 31.47 -23.75
C MET A 1 19.01 31.02 -23.13
N SER A 2 18.72 29.73 -23.13
CA SER A 2 17.51 29.17 -22.54
C SER A 2 17.68 29.17 -21.03
N HIS A 3 16.89 29.97 -20.31
CA HIS A 3 16.78 29.88 -18.87
C HIS A 3 16.26 28.48 -18.52
N VAL A 4 17.10 27.64 -17.93
CA VAL A 4 16.65 26.43 -17.26
C VAL A 4 15.90 26.91 -16.01
N GLN A 5 14.59 26.85 -16.05
CA GLN A 5 13.75 27.10 -14.89
C GLN A 5 13.97 25.89 -13.97
N THR A 6 14.71 26.08 -12.90
CA THR A 6 14.88 25.07 -11.84
C THR A 6 13.67 25.18 -10.93
N ASP A 7 12.70 24.29 -11.13
CA ASP A 7 11.61 24.15 -10.18
C ASP A 7 12.19 23.53 -8.89
N VAL A 8 12.07 24.27 -7.80
CA VAL A 8 12.43 23.75 -6.46
C VAL A 8 11.25 22.89 -6.02
N LEU A 9 11.53 21.61 -5.78
CA LEU A 9 10.55 20.64 -5.26
C LEU A 9 10.68 20.58 -3.75
N ASP A 10 9.56 20.73 -3.04
CA ASP A 10 9.55 20.69 -1.58
C ASP A 10 9.86 19.28 -1.05
N VAL A 11 9.29 18.27 -1.68
CA VAL A 11 9.48 16.86 -1.31
C VAL A 11 9.62 15.99 -2.56
N VAL A 12 10.62 15.13 -2.57
CA VAL A 12 10.83 14.10 -3.58
C VAL A 12 10.83 12.73 -2.94
N ILE A 13 9.98 11.83 -3.43
CA ILE A 13 9.89 10.44 -2.96
C ILE A 13 10.45 9.54 -4.06
N ILE A 14 11.48 8.77 -3.74
CA ILE A 14 12.07 7.81 -4.66
C ILE A 14 11.47 6.42 -4.37
N GLY A 15 10.73 5.90 -5.32
CA GLY A 15 9.96 4.66 -5.23
C GLY A 15 8.49 4.90 -4.92
N GLY A 16 7.62 4.62 -5.89
CA GLY A 16 6.16 4.74 -5.79
C GLY A 16 5.45 3.44 -5.37
N GLY A 17 6.18 2.51 -4.72
CA GLY A 17 5.60 1.28 -4.18
C GLY A 17 4.72 1.51 -2.95
N LEU A 18 4.42 0.43 -2.19
CA LEU A 18 3.50 0.47 -1.05
C LEU A 18 3.79 1.59 -0.04
N VAL A 19 5.04 1.73 0.36
CA VAL A 19 5.44 2.71 1.39
C VAL A 19 5.53 4.11 0.80
N GLY A 20 6.27 4.28 -0.30
CA GLY A 20 6.46 5.60 -0.92
C GLY A 20 5.16 6.17 -1.46
N GLY A 21 4.35 5.35 -2.10
CA GLY A 21 3.04 5.75 -2.60
C GLY A 21 2.08 6.18 -1.48
N LEU A 22 2.00 5.39 -0.40
CA LEU A 22 1.17 5.76 0.75
C LEU A 22 1.68 7.05 1.42
N THR A 23 3.00 7.20 1.54
CA THR A 23 3.60 8.43 2.09
C THR A 23 3.23 9.66 1.24
N ALA A 24 3.30 9.53 -0.10
CA ALA A 24 2.93 10.61 -1.00
C ALA A 24 1.44 11.01 -0.85
N LEU A 25 0.56 10.03 -0.74
CA LEU A 25 -0.87 10.27 -0.54
C LEU A 25 -1.17 10.95 0.79
N LEU A 26 -0.51 10.54 1.87
CA LEU A 26 -0.66 11.17 3.18
C LEU A 26 -0.14 12.61 3.21
N LEU A 27 0.98 12.88 2.53
CA LEU A 27 1.50 14.24 2.37
C LEU A 27 0.51 15.11 1.58
N ALA A 28 -0.02 14.60 0.48
CA ALA A 28 -1.00 15.29 -0.34
C ALA A 28 -2.28 15.61 0.45
N GLN A 29 -2.75 14.67 1.27
CA GLN A 29 -3.88 14.90 2.18
C GLN A 29 -3.59 16.02 3.19
N GLY A 30 -2.34 16.11 3.67
CA GLY A 30 -1.87 17.19 4.52
C GLY A 30 -1.59 18.52 3.80
N GLY A 31 -1.86 18.61 2.49
CA GLY A 31 -1.62 19.80 1.67
C GLY A 31 -0.17 19.99 1.21
N VAL A 32 0.69 18.96 1.39
CA VAL A 32 2.09 18.99 0.95
C VAL A 32 2.20 18.32 -0.42
N GLN A 33 2.68 19.05 -1.42
CA GLN A 33 2.93 18.50 -2.75
C GLN A 33 4.26 17.74 -2.77
N ALA A 34 4.19 16.48 -3.15
CA ALA A 34 5.36 15.64 -3.33
C ALA A 34 5.48 15.19 -4.79
N THR A 35 6.70 15.19 -5.31
CA THR A 35 7.02 14.54 -6.59
C THR A 35 7.42 13.09 -6.32
N VAL A 36 6.76 12.14 -6.96
CA VAL A 36 7.11 10.71 -6.85
C VAL A 36 7.86 10.27 -8.11
N LEU A 37 9.04 9.69 -7.92
CA LEU A 37 9.87 9.13 -8.98
C LEU A 37 9.93 7.60 -8.80
N ASP A 38 9.48 6.84 -9.78
CA ASP A 38 9.53 5.38 -9.75
C ASP A 38 10.28 4.82 -10.96
N ALA A 39 11.12 3.82 -10.74
CA ALA A 39 11.80 3.09 -11.80
C ALA A 39 10.87 2.09 -12.51
N ALA A 40 9.83 1.62 -11.83
CA ALA A 40 8.87 0.69 -12.38
C ALA A 40 7.85 1.40 -13.31
N PRO A 41 7.31 0.69 -14.30
CA PRO A 41 6.18 1.20 -15.09
C PRO A 41 4.89 1.18 -14.27
N ILE A 42 3.89 1.89 -14.76
CA ILE A 42 2.53 1.80 -14.25
C ILE A 42 2.04 0.35 -14.40
N LEU A 43 1.39 -0.17 -13.36
CA LEU A 43 0.83 -1.52 -13.35
C LEU A 43 -0.33 -1.63 -14.35
N ASP A 44 -0.34 -2.72 -15.10
CA ASP A 44 -1.48 -3.10 -15.92
C ASP A 44 -2.59 -3.64 -15.00
N GLU A 45 -3.70 -2.93 -14.96
CA GLU A 45 -4.85 -3.28 -14.11
C GLU A 45 -5.41 -4.67 -14.44
N GLN A 46 -5.71 -4.92 -15.71
CA GLN A 46 -6.32 -6.19 -16.12
C GLN A 46 -5.39 -7.38 -15.82
N LYS A 47 -4.12 -7.23 -16.11
CA LYS A 47 -3.12 -8.26 -15.82
C LYS A 47 -3.01 -8.51 -14.32
N THR A 48 -3.00 -7.44 -13.51
CA THR A 48 -2.89 -7.55 -12.05
C THR A 48 -4.13 -8.18 -11.43
N LEU A 49 -5.31 -7.85 -11.92
CA LEU A 49 -6.58 -8.41 -11.45
C LEU A 49 -6.76 -9.89 -11.82
N ASN A 50 -6.26 -10.30 -12.99
CA ASN A 50 -6.42 -11.65 -13.50
C ASN A 50 -5.42 -12.67 -12.94
N VAL A 51 -4.36 -12.22 -12.26
CA VAL A 51 -3.34 -13.10 -11.68
C VAL A 51 -3.42 -13.04 -10.16
N ALA A 52 -3.78 -14.17 -9.54
CA ALA A 52 -3.74 -14.28 -8.08
C ALA A 52 -2.29 -14.39 -7.59
N ASN A 53 -1.93 -13.59 -6.60
CA ASN A 53 -0.62 -13.66 -5.97
C ASN A 53 -0.70 -14.59 -4.75
N PRO A 54 0.13 -15.66 -4.67
CA PRO A 54 0.14 -16.55 -3.51
C PRO A 54 0.67 -15.88 -2.22
N ARG A 55 1.36 -14.73 -2.35
CA ARG A 55 1.79 -13.94 -1.19
C ARG A 55 0.66 -13.03 -0.76
N VAL A 56 0.41 -12.98 0.53
CA VAL A 56 -0.54 -12.08 1.16
C VAL A 56 0.12 -11.31 2.29
N LEU A 57 -0.40 -10.12 2.56
CA LEU A 57 -0.06 -9.29 3.71
C LEU A 57 -1.22 -9.35 4.69
N ALA A 58 -0.93 -9.57 5.97
CA ALA A 58 -1.88 -9.41 7.05
C ALA A 58 -1.86 -7.94 7.48
N LEU A 59 -2.84 -7.17 7.06
CA LEU A 59 -2.98 -5.77 7.42
C LEU A 59 -3.76 -5.64 8.73
N SER A 60 -3.23 -4.86 9.67
CA SER A 60 -3.93 -4.54 10.92
C SER A 60 -5.07 -3.54 10.68
N GLN A 61 -6.00 -3.44 11.63
CA GLN A 61 -7.06 -2.43 11.59
C GLN A 61 -6.52 -1.00 11.51
N ALA A 62 -5.40 -0.71 12.17
CA ALA A 62 -4.75 0.60 12.08
C ALA A 62 -4.26 0.91 10.65
N THR A 63 -3.68 -0.09 9.96
CA THR A 63 -3.28 0.07 8.55
C THR A 63 -4.48 0.23 7.63
N ILE A 64 -5.55 -0.53 7.85
CA ILE A 64 -6.80 -0.40 7.10
C ILE A 64 -7.39 1.00 7.27
N HIS A 65 -7.44 1.49 8.52
CA HIS A 65 -7.90 2.85 8.79
C HIS A 65 -7.06 3.90 8.04
N LEU A 66 -5.74 3.75 8.05
CA LEU A 66 -4.84 4.65 7.32
C LEU A 66 -5.11 4.62 5.80
N LEU A 67 -5.32 3.45 5.22
CA LEU A 67 -5.66 3.30 3.80
C LEU A 67 -7.02 3.90 3.45
N ASN A 68 -7.98 3.85 4.37
CA ASN A 68 -9.27 4.53 4.23
C ASN A 68 -9.11 6.05 4.20
N THR A 69 -8.25 6.64 5.03
CA THR A 69 -8.08 8.11 5.08
C THR A 69 -7.58 8.70 3.76
N VAL A 70 -6.94 7.89 2.92
CA VAL A 70 -6.43 8.30 1.60
C VAL A 70 -7.18 7.66 0.43
N ASP A 71 -8.38 7.14 0.66
CA ASP A 71 -9.28 6.55 -0.34
C ASP A 71 -8.66 5.39 -1.15
N VAL A 72 -7.80 4.59 -0.52
CA VAL A 72 -7.15 3.42 -1.13
C VAL A 72 -7.88 2.12 -0.81
N TRP A 73 -8.42 1.97 0.41
CA TRP A 73 -8.95 0.70 0.89
C TRP A 73 -10.04 0.11 -0.02
N ASP A 74 -11.01 0.92 -0.42
CA ASP A 74 -12.14 0.49 -1.24
C ASP A 74 -11.76 0.16 -2.70
N LYS A 75 -10.56 0.53 -3.12
CA LYS A 75 -10.02 0.18 -4.44
C LYS A 75 -9.36 -1.20 -4.49
N ILE A 76 -9.19 -1.86 -3.34
CA ILE A 76 -8.58 -3.19 -3.27
C ILE A 76 -9.60 -4.24 -3.69
N ALA A 77 -9.43 -4.81 -4.87
CA ALA A 77 -10.40 -5.70 -5.51
C ALA A 77 -10.66 -7.02 -4.75
N ARG A 78 -9.66 -7.53 -4.03
CA ARG A 78 -9.78 -8.76 -3.22
C ARG A 78 -9.14 -8.56 -1.86
N GLN A 79 -9.90 -8.87 -0.82
CA GLN A 79 -9.47 -8.83 0.56
C GLN A 79 -10.23 -9.87 1.38
N MET A 80 -9.61 -10.39 2.43
CA MET A 80 -10.23 -11.39 3.30
C MET A 80 -9.98 -11.03 4.76
N PRO A 81 -11.02 -10.66 5.53
CA PRO A 81 -10.86 -10.38 6.95
C PRO A 81 -10.44 -11.65 7.71
N TYR A 82 -9.64 -11.48 8.76
CA TYR A 82 -9.26 -12.55 9.68
C TYR A 82 -9.54 -12.13 11.12
N SER A 83 -10.09 -13.05 11.90
CA SER A 83 -10.48 -12.82 13.31
C SER A 83 -9.56 -13.51 14.31
N GLY A 84 -8.65 -14.35 13.84
CA GLY A 84 -7.72 -15.07 14.71
C GLY A 84 -6.37 -15.29 14.04
N MET A 85 -5.32 -15.33 14.87
CA MET A 85 -3.96 -15.68 14.47
C MET A 85 -3.33 -16.55 15.54
N GLN A 86 -2.76 -17.68 15.13
CA GLN A 86 -2.03 -18.58 16.00
C GLN A 86 -0.56 -18.62 15.56
N VAL A 87 0.33 -18.42 16.51
CA VAL A 87 1.79 -18.46 16.28
C VAL A 87 2.39 -19.46 17.25
N TRP A 88 3.16 -20.41 16.74
CA TRP A 88 3.83 -21.42 17.55
C TRP A 88 5.29 -21.60 17.12
N ASN A 89 6.11 -22.06 18.04
CA ASN A 89 7.50 -22.39 17.77
C ASN A 89 7.62 -23.88 17.41
N LYS A 90 8.22 -24.19 16.26
CA LYS A 90 8.42 -25.57 15.78
C LYS A 90 9.22 -26.45 16.76
N ASN A 91 10.16 -25.86 17.48
CA ASN A 91 11.10 -26.57 18.35
C ASN A 91 10.94 -26.25 19.86
N GLY A 92 9.80 -25.68 20.26
CA GLY A 92 9.55 -25.25 21.64
C GLY A 92 8.07 -25.34 22.02
N TYR A 93 7.82 -25.10 23.32
CA TYR A 93 6.47 -25.16 23.91
C TYR A 93 5.72 -23.81 23.84
N GLY A 94 6.28 -22.80 23.15
CA GLY A 94 5.66 -21.49 23.05
C GLY A 94 4.57 -21.44 21.99
N GLU A 95 3.37 -21.05 22.39
CA GLU A 95 2.22 -20.78 21.52
C GLU A 95 1.58 -19.47 21.94
N ILE A 96 1.25 -18.64 20.97
CA ILE A 96 0.54 -17.38 21.18
C ILE A 96 -0.69 -17.37 20.27
N ASN A 97 -1.85 -17.14 20.86
CA ASN A 97 -3.12 -17.01 20.16
C ASN A 97 -3.60 -15.56 20.26
N PHE A 98 -3.95 -14.98 19.12
CA PHE A 98 -4.57 -13.66 19.01
C PHE A 98 -5.99 -13.82 18.46
N GLY A 99 -6.96 -13.07 19.00
CA GLY A 99 -8.33 -13.11 18.56
C GLY A 99 -9.23 -13.90 19.50
N HIS A 100 -10.53 -13.89 19.23
CA HIS A 100 -11.53 -14.54 20.08
C HIS A 100 -11.67 -16.03 19.79
N GLU A 101 -11.63 -16.83 20.86
CA GLU A 101 -12.02 -18.25 20.84
C GLU A 101 -13.54 -18.46 20.72
N SER A 102 -14.34 -17.41 20.62
CA SER A 102 -15.79 -17.54 20.58
C SER A 102 -16.29 -18.10 19.25
N LYS A 103 -16.67 -19.36 19.25
CA LYS A 103 -17.27 -20.13 18.17
C LYS A 103 -18.64 -19.63 17.69
N GLN A 104 -19.10 -18.41 18.06
CA GLN A 104 -20.50 -18.03 17.92
C GLN A 104 -20.81 -16.80 17.06
N GLU A 105 -19.83 -16.09 16.51
CA GLU A 105 -20.13 -14.97 15.61
C GLU A 105 -19.36 -15.11 14.29
N PRO A 106 -19.99 -15.64 13.22
CA PRO A 106 -19.45 -15.51 11.89
C PRO A 106 -19.69 -14.06 11.43
N HIS A 107 -18.65 -13.31 11.14
CA HIS A 107 -18.70 -12.03 10.42
C HIS A 107 -19.10 -10.75 11.17
N GLY A 108 -19.06 -10.69 12.48
CA GLY A 108 -19.36 -9.47 13.24
C GLY A 108 -18.11 -8.78 13.80
N GLU A 109 -18.01 -7.52 13.61
CA GLU A 109 -17.35 -6.41 14.37
C GLU A 109 -15.94 -6.55 15.00
N GLN A 110 -15.22 -7.68 14.96
CA GLN A 110 -13.92 -7.85 15.61
C GLN A 110 -12.87 -8.55 14.75
N ALA A 111 -12.81 -8.23 13.45
CA ALA A 111 -11.69 -8.67 12.65
C ALA A 111 -10.37 -8.05 13.17
N LEU A 112 -9.33 -8.85 13.38
CA LEU A 112 -8.00 -8.38 13.74
C LEU A 112 -7.38 -7.56 12.61
N GLY A 113 -7.78 -7.86 11.39
CA GLY A 113 -7.29 -7.22 10.19
C GLY A 113 -7.83 -7.89 8.93
N SER A 114 -7.14 -7.68 7.81
CA SER A 114 -7.49 -8.30 6.54
C SER A 114 -6.25 -8.79 5.79
N MET A 115 -6.37 -9.93 5.13
CA MET A 115 -5.38 -10.48 4.21
C MET A 115 -5.57 -9.82 2.84
N VAL A 116 -4.49 -9.28 2.28
CA VAL A 116 -4.50 -8.55 1.00
C VAL A 116 -3.31 -8.98 0.16
N GLU A 117 -3.51 -9.15 -1.13
CA GLU A 117 -2.42 -9.38 -2.07
C GLU A 117 -1.58 -8.10 -2.26
N PRO A 118 -0.23 -8.14 -2.12
CA PRO A 118 0.62 -6.96 -2.30
C PRO A 118 0.46 -6.28 -3.67
N SER A 119 0.21 -7.07 -4.71
CA SER A 119 -0.01 -6.57 -6.08
C SER A 119 -1.29 -5.71 -6.18
N LEU A 120 -2.37 -6.14 -5.54
CA LEU A 120 -3.64 -5.41 -5.54
C LEU A 120 -3.58 -4.16 -4.67
N LEU A 121 -2.89 -4.23 -3.52
CA LEU A 121 -2.65 -3.06 -2.69
C LEU A 121 -1.81 -2.02 -3.44
N ASN A 122 -0.75 -2.47 -4.15
CA ASN A 122 0.09 -1.58 -4.94
C ASN A 122 -0.69 -0.96 -6.11
N LEU A 123 -1.53 -1.73 -6.79
CA LEU A 123 -2.41 -1.22 -7.84
C LEU A 123 -3.35 -0.12 -7.30
N ALA A 124 -4.01 -0.37 -6.17
CA ALA A 124 -4.92 0.58 -5.54
C ALA A 124 -4.22 1.89 -5.14
N ILE A 125 -3.01 1.80 -4.54
CA ILE A 125 -2.19 2.96 -4.21
C ILE A 125 -1.79 3.72 -5.48
N GLN A 126 -1.37 3.02 -6.54
CA GLN A 126 -0.96 3.64 -7.79
C GLN A 126 -2.12 4.36 -8.48
N GLN A 127 -3.31 3.74 -8.52
CA GLN A 127 -4.52 4.38 -9.04
C GLN A 127 -4.85 5.67 -8.27
N GLN A 128 -4.73 5.64 -6.95
CA GLN A 128 -4.97 6.82 -6.12
C GLN A 128 -3.90 7.90 -6.32
N MET A 129 -2.62 7.52 -6.44
CA MET A 129 -1.55 8.48 -6.77
C MET A 129 -1.80 9.18 -8.10
N LEU A 130 -2.21 8.44 -9.14
CA LEU A 130 -2.54 9.02 -10.46
C LEU A 130 -3.74 9.96 -10.41
N ALA A 131 -4.66 9.76 -9.48
CA ALA A 131 -5.83 10.62 -9.31
C ALA A 131 -5.54 11.91 -8.52
N VAL A 132 -4.60 11.87 -7.57
CA VAL A 132 -4.41 12.92 -6.56
C VAL A 132 -3.12 13.72 -6.76
N LEU A 133 -2.03 13.07 -7.18
CA LEU A 133 -0.72 13.71 -7.28
C LEU A 133 -0.57 14.49 -8.58
N ASN A 134 -0.02 15.71 -8.48
CA ASN A 134 0.29 16.53 -9.64
C ASN A 134 1.52 16.05 -10.42
N ASP A 135 2.45 15.38 -9.75
CA ASP A 135 3.72 14.94 -10.34
C ASP A 135 4.10 13.53 -9.87
N TYR A 136 3.70 12.55 -10.68
CA TYR A 136 4.10 11.15 -10.54
C TYR A 136 4.78 10.67 -11.82
N ARG A 137 6.08 10.42 -11.75
CA ARG A 137 6.92 10.04 -12.88
C ARG A 137 7.35 8.59 -12.75
N THR A 138 7.03 7.79 -13.74
CA THR A 138 7.39 6.38 -13.83
C THR A 138 8.52 6.14 -14.85
N GLN A 139 9.15 4.97 -14.79
CA GLN A 139 10.26 4.57 -15.67
C GLN A 139 11.47 5.53 -15.61
N VAL A 140 11.66 6.18 -14.47
CA VAL A 140 12.78 7.11 -14.26
C VAL A 140 14.07 6.33 -14.02
N LYS A 141 15.10 6.64 -14.82
CA LYS A 141 16.45 6.12 -14.59
C LYS A 141 17.20 7.12 -13.72
N VAL A 142 17.56 6.71 -12.52
CA VAL A 142 18.47 7.50 -11.68
C VAL A 142 19.89 7.23 -12.17
N ALA A 143 20.54 8.26 -12.74
CA ALA A 143 21.97 8.17 -13.06
C ALA A 143 22.77 8.18 -11.75
N ARG A 144 23.78 7.29 -11.65
CA ARG A 144 24.74 7.33 -10.56
C ARG A 144 25.56 8.61 -10.70
N VAL A 145 25.50 9.48 -9.70
CA VAL A 145 26.45 10.61 -9.60
C VAL A 145 27.74 10.02 -9.08
N GLU A 146 28.79 10.02 -9.91
CA GLU A 146 30.16 9.66 -9.53
C GLU A 146 30.82 10.80 -8.77
#